data_5f74a8964a67830093949dbd7a4c0d51
#
_entry.id   5f74a8964a67830093949dbd7a4c0d51
#
_cell.length_a   1.000
_cell.length_b   1.000
_cell.length_c   1.000
_cell.angle_alpha   90.00
_cell.angle_beta   90.00
_cell.angle_gamma   90.00
#
_symmetry.space_group_name_H-M   'P 1'
#
loop_
_entity.id
_entity.type
_entity.pdbx_description
1 polymer ?
#
loop_
_entity_poly.entity_id
_entity_poly.type
_entity_poly.pdbx_seq_one_letter_code
_entity_poly.pdbx_strand_id
1 'polypeptide(L)'
;MKYVVFIEKGNEVPLIFPEMVQHSRFEHLKPVSAGFCSFSTTKMRTTPNGSFVPAVSVWGNSVSLGLNSRRQDQDIIEYSQGGM
;
A
#
# COMPACT_ATOMS: atom_id res chain seq x y z
N MET A 1 -4.10 9.31 0.86
CA MET A 1 -3.07 8.92 -0.13
C MET A 1 -3.54 7.71 -0.92
N LYS A 2 -3.00 7.54 -2.08
CA LYS A 2 -3.29 6.38 -2.93
C LYS A 2 -2.14 5.40 -2.89
N TYR A 3 -2.41 4.16 -3.25
CA TYR A 3 -1.34 3.17 -3.34
C TYR A 3 -1.64 2.13 -4.43
N VAL A 4 -0.59 1.48 -4.89
CA VAL A 4 -0.67 0.24 -5.66
C VAL A 4 0.28 -0.75 -5.02
N VAL A 5 -0.01 -2.04 -5.16
CA VAL A 5 0.90 -3.12 -4.78
C VAL A 5 1.24 -3.89 -6.04
N PHE A 6 2.52 -4.09 -6.28
CA PHE A 6 2.98 -4.84 -7.45
C PHE A 6 4.00 -5.88 -7.00
N ILE A 7 4.31 -6.83 -7.89
CA ILE A 7 5.24 -7.90 -7.57
C ILE A 7 6.59 -7.60 -8.20
N GLU A 8 7.63 -7.59 -7.38
CA GLU A 8 9.00 -7.41 -7.83
C GLU A 8 9.86 -8.51 -7.23
N LYS A 9 10.51 -9.29 -8.08
CA LYS A 9 11.36 -10.41 -7.68
C LYS A 9 10.64 -11.39 -6.74
N GLY A 10 9.35 -11.63 -7.02
CA GLY A 10 8.54 -12.55 -6.22
C GLY A 10 7.97 -11.98 -4.95
N ASN A 11 8.25 -10.72 -4.63
CA ASN A 11 7.74 -10.07 -3.42
C ASN A 11 6.70 -9.01 -3.78
N GLU A 12 5.69 -8.87 -2.93
CA GLU A 12 4.70 -7.80 -3.09
C GLU A 12 5.26 -6.51 -2.50
N VAL A 13 5.32 -5.48 -3.32
CA VAL A 13 5.91 -4.19 -2.97
C VAL A 13 4.85 -3.11 -3.11
N PRO A 14 4.66 -2.26 -2.08
CA PRO A 14 3.72 -1.16 -2.17
C PRO A 14 4.40 0.10 -2.71
N LEU A 15 3.63 0.88 -3.46
CA LEU A 15 4.04 2.21 -3.90
C LEU A 15 2.94 3.17 -3.47
N ILE A 16 3.29 4.16 -2.67
CA ILE A 16 2.36 5.14 -2.12
C ILE A 16 2.59 6.47 -2.81
N PHE A 17 1.51 7.13 -3.20
CA PHE A 17 1.61 8.39 -3.96
C PHE A 17 0.44 9.33 -3.62
N PRO A 18 0.59 10.63 -3.94
CA PRO A 18 -0.44 11.62 -3.64
C PRO A 18 -1.74 11.36 -4.40
N GLU A 19 -2.86 11.81 -3.83
CA GLU A 19 -4.18 11.59 -4.40
C GLU A 19 -4.35 12.19 -5.79
N MET A 20 -3.62 13.24 -6.12
CA MET A 20 -3.72 13.88 -7.43
C MET A 20 -3.13 13.05 -8.56
N VAL A 21 -2.31 12.06 -8.24
CA VAL A 21 -1.73 11.17 -9.23
C VAL A 21 -2.71 10.03 -9.50
N GLN A 22 -2.95 9.70 -10.77
CA GLN A 22 -3.86 8.63 -11.13
C GLN A 22 -3.22 7.27 -10.93
N HIS A 23 -3.99 6.29 -10.46
CA HIS A 23 -3.51 4.91 -10.34
C HIS A 23 -2.96 4.38 -11.68
N SER A 24 -3.60 4.77 -12.78
CA SER A 24 -3.20 4.32 -14.11
C SER A 24 -1.77 4.71 -14.50
N ARG A 25 -1.20 5.69 -13.81
CA ARG A 25 0.20 6.09 -14.01
C ARG A 25 1.15 4.91 -13.77
N PHE A 26 0.74 3.97 -12.94
CA PHE A 26 1.55 2.82 -12.54
C PHE A 26 1.09 1.51 -13.17
N GLU A 27 0.30 1.60 -14.23
CA GLU A 27 -0.22 0.43 -14.95
C GLU A 27 0.90 -0.47 -15.46
N HIS A 28 2.02 0.13 -15.87
CA HIS A 28 3.17 -0.61 -16.38
C HIS A 28 3.80 -1.54 -15.33
N LEU A 29 3.57 -1.30 -14.06
CA LEU A 29 4.06 -2.17 -12.99
C LEU A 29 3.19 -3.42 -12.81
N LYS A 30 2.06 -3.49 -13.50
CA LYS A 30 1.08 -4.59 -13.43
C LYS A 30 0.68 -4.87 -11.98
N PRO A 31 0.12 -3.87 -11.28
CA PRO A 31 -0.23 -4.04 -9.88
C PRO A 31 -1.27 -5.13 -9.67
N VAL A 32 -1.25 -5.73 -8.48
CA VAL A 32 -2.19 -6.78 -8.08
C VAL A 32 -3.28 -6.25 -7.17
N SER A 33 -3.08 -5.08 -6.56
CA SER A 33 -4.10 -4.39 -5.77
C SER A 33 -3.85 -2.90 -5.80
N ALA A 34 -4.88 -2.14 -5.49
CA ALA A 34 -4.81 -0.68 -5.50
C ALA A 34 -5.96 -0.10 -4.68
N GLY A 35 -5.77 1.10 -4.17
CA GLY A 35 -6.79 1.79 -3.41
C GLY A 35 -6.26 3.04 -2.75
N PHE A 36 -6.80 3.34 -1.59
CA PHE A 36 -6.44 4.49 -0.78
C PHE A 36 -5.88 4.01 0.55
N CYS A 37 -5.01 4.79 1.14
CA CYS A 37 -4.46 4.45 2.45
C CYS A 37 -4.28 5.71 3.30
N SER A 38 -4.24 5.49 4.61
CA SER A 38 -3.91 6.54 5.57
C SER A 38 -3.06 5.95 6.68
N PHE A 39 -2.24 6.80 7.28
CA PHE A 39 -1.38 6.43 8.39
C PHE A 39 -1.94 7.04 9.67
N SER A 40 -2.08 6.22 10.71
CA SER A 40 -2.58 6.69 11.99
C SER A 40 -1.58 7.66 12.62
N THR A 41 -2.09 8.70 13.29
CA THR A 41 -1.27 9.61 14.07
C THR A 41 -1.25 9.21 15.54
N THR A 42 -2.02 8.21 15.94
CA THR A 42 -2.19 7.83 17.35
C THR A 42 -1.88 6.37 17.64
N LYS A 43 -2.00 5.50 16.65
CA LYS A 43 -1.80 4.06 16.83
C LYS A 43 -0.53 3.61 16.14
N MET A 44 0.25 2.79 16.84
CA MET A 44 1.48 2.19 16.30
C MET A 44 1.31 0.68 16.25
N ARG A 45 1.98 0.07 15.28
CA ARG A 45 2.03 -1.38 15.11
C ARG A 45 3.48 -1.83 15.11
N THR A 46 3.70 -3.06 15.56
CA THR A 46 5.02 -3.67 15.50
C THR A 46 5.08 -4.58 14.27
N THR A 47 6.08 -4.37 13.43
CA THR A 47 6.27 -5.20 12.25
C THR A 47 6.97 -6.50 12.64
N PRO A 48 6.97 -7.53 11.75
CA PRO A 48 7.66 -8.78 12.04
C PRO A 48 9.15 -8.64 12.35
N ASN A 49 9.80 -7.59 11.86
CA ASN A 49 11.21 -7.34 12.15
C ASN A 49 11.44 -6.51 13.43
N GLY A 50 10.38 -6.25 14.19
CA GLY A 50 10.48 -5.55 15.47
C GLY A 50 10.43 -4.04 15.41
N SER A 51 10.18 -3.46 14.23
CA SER A 51 10.07 -2.01 14.09
C SER A 51 8.69 -1.50 14.50
N PHE A 52 8.63 -0.27 15.01
CA PHE A 52 7.37 0.41 15.28
C PHE A 52 7.02 1.32 14.11
N VAL A 53 5.80 1.19 13.60
CA VAL A 53 5.33 2.00 12.46
C VAL A 53 3.91 2.46 12.74
N PRO A 54 3.46 3.59 12.14
CA PRO A 54 2.06 3.97 12.23
C PRO A 54 1.16 2.89 11.69
N ALA A 55 0.04 2.63 12.35
CA ALA A 55 -0.96 1.70 11.83
C ALA A 55 -1.52 2.25 10.52
N VAL A 56 -1.72 1.38 9.56
CA VAL A 56 -2.20 1.74 8.22
C VAL A 56 -3.62 1.25 8.03
N SER A 57 -4.46 2.08 7.43
CA SER A 57 -5.78 1.70 6.97
C SER A 57 -5.81 1.76 5.46
N VAL A 58 -6.44 0.78 4.82
CA VAL A 58 -6.63 0.76 3.37
C VAL A 58 -8.11 0.61 3.07
N TRP A 59 -8.55 1.20 1.94
CA TRP A 59 -9.94 1.10 1.51
C TRP A 59 -10.05 1.44 0.03
N GLY A 60 -11.24 1.21 -0.52
CA GLY A 60 -11.59 1.64 -1.86
C GLY A 60 -11.01 0.77 -2.95
N ASN A 61 -10.91 1.36 -4.12
CA ASN A 61 -10.48 0.65 -5.32
C ASN A 61 -9.89 1.63 -6.33
N SER A 62 -9.36 1.08 -7.41
CA SER A 62 -8.95 1.85 -8.58
C SER A 62 -9.84 1.44 -9.75
N VAL A 63 -10.73 2.33 -10.16
CA VAL A 63 -11.61 2.06 -11.30
C VAL A 63 -10.78 1.93 -12.58
N SER A 64 -9.79 2.80 -12.76
CA SER A 64 -8.97 2.81 -13.97
C SER A 64 -8.15 1.54 -14.16
N LEU A 65 -7.74 0.89 -13.05
CA LEU A 65 -6.98 -0.36 -13.11
C LEU A 65 -7.86 -1.59 -12.95
N GLY A 66 -9.11 -1.41 -12.51
CA GLY A 66 -10.00 -2.54 -12.23
C GLY A 66 -9.56 -3.36 -11.04
N LEU A 67 -8.91 -2.74 -10.05
CA LEU A 67 -8.36 -3.40 -8.88
C LEU A 67 -8.97 -2.87 -7.60
N ASN A 68 -9.05 -3.72 -6.59
CA ASN A 68 -9.55 -3.38 -5.27
C ASN A 68 -8.43 -3.36 -4.25
N SER A 69 -8.66 -2.65 -3.14
CA SER A 69 -7.82 -2.77 -1.98
C SER A 69 -8.04 -4.14 -1.34
N ARG A 70 -6.99 -4.69 -0.70
CA ARG A 70 -7.04 -5.96 0.00
C ARG A 70 -6.65 -5.69 1.45
N ARG A 71 -7.24 -6.45 2.37
CA ARG A 71 -6.91 -6.29 3.79
C ARG A 71 -5.42 -6.52 4.04
N GLN A 72 -4.82 -7.48 3.37
CA GLN A 72 -3.39 -7.77 3.50
C GLN A 72 -2.49 -6.61 3.08
N ASP A 73 -3.02 -5.68 2.30
CA ASP A 73 -2.25 -4.51 1.87
C ASP A 73 -1.82 -3.65 3.05
N GLN A 74 -2.60 -3.64 4.14
CA GLN A 74 -2.24 -2.92 5.36
C GLN A 74 -0.92 -3.42 5.91
N ASP A 75 -0.78 -4.74 6.01
CA ASP A 75 0.45 -5.35 6.53
C ASP A 75 1.62 -5.11 5.59
N ILE A 76 1.39 -5.19 4.29
CA ILE A 76 2.41 -4.96 3.28
C ILE A 76 2.97 -3.54 3.40
N ILE A 77 2.07 -2.55 3.52
CA ILE A 77 2.48 -1.16 3.64
C ILE A 77 3.19 -0.93 4.97
N GLU A 78 2.65 -1.45 6.07
CA GLU A 78 3.28 -1.31 7.39
C GLU A 78 4.67 -1.92 7.40
N TYR A 79 4.82 -3.11 6.86
CA TYR A 79 6.11 -3.78 6.79
C TYR A 79 7.12 -2.96 6.00
N SER A 80 6.71 -2.37 4.88
CA SER A 80 7.60 -1.57 4.05
C SER A 80 8.11 -0.32 4.78
N GLN A 81 7.30 0.25 5.68
CA GLN A 81 7.70 1.41 6.47
C GLN A 81 8.79 1.05 7.49
N GLY A 82 8.73 -0.15 8.04
CA GLY A 82 9.68 -0.58 9.06
C GLY A 82 10.85 -1.40 8.52
N GLY A 83 10.83 -1.75 7.25
CA GLY A 83 11.82 -2.65 6.66
C GLY A 83 13.08 -1.96 6.14
N MET A 84 13.23 -0.69 6.41
CA MET A 84 14.36 0.10 5.91
C MET A 84 15.60 -0.06 6.78
#